data_778f801e08e6228478fe3cfa308d0ab7
#
_entry.id   778f801e08e6228478fe3cfa308d0ab7
#
_cell.length_a   1.000
_cell.length_b   1.000
_cell.length_c   1.000
_cell.angle_alpha   90.00
_cell.angle_beta   90.00
_cell.angle_gamma   90.00
#
_symmetry.space_group_name_H-M   'P 1'
#
loop_
_entity.id
_entity.type
_entity.pdbx_description
1 polymer ?
#
loop_
_entity_poly.entity_id
_entity_poly.type
_entity_poly.pdbx_seq_one_letter_code
_entity_poly.pdbx_strand_id
1 'polypeptide(L)'
;CSSDLPGAPAPKNKKKPKKRRSIIGMIFSFIGCMLCLCIMAASVGGVLLSMYIVQVTADDAETLDLDNQKNRQTSIVYDINGNEYASLSRNENRIWRELSAMPENLQNAVIAIEDKNFRTEPGINLKGTIGAALNAFTGNRIWGTNRGASTLEQQLIKNLTGDNEQDNMRKVREIFRALGLDNKYSKETILEAYLNTIPLTGIIHGMEAGSIEYFGKHVEDLTLAECATLASITKNPTKYNPATNPEELIKRRNHVLYEMYTQGYITETEFNAAKAE
;
A
#
# COMPACT_ATOMS: atom_id res chain seq x y z
N CYS A 1 24.29 -82.19 -68.68
CA CYS A 1 24.92 -80.90 -68.85
C CYS A 1 24.21 -79.96 -67.87
N SER A 2 24.81 -79.79 -66.71
CA SER A 2 24.39 -78.81 -65.72
C SER A 2 25.24 -77.54 -65.85
N SER A 3 24.63 -76.42 -66.01
CA SER A 3 25.32 -75.12 -66.01
C SER A 3 25.06 -74.43 -64.67
N ASP A 4 26.06 -74.36 -63.86
CA ASP A 4 26.13 -73.59 -62.65
C ASP A 4 26.22 -72.10 -63.00
N LEU A 5 25.20 -71.33 -62.53
CA LEU A 5 25.24 -69.86 -62.58
C LEU A 5 25.69 -69.36 -61.18
N PRO A 6 26.69 -68.48 -61.07
CA PRO A 6 27.17 -67.98 -59.80
C PRO A 6 26.14 -66.98 -59.18
N GLY A 7 25.87 -67.17 -57.90
CA GLY A 7 24.90 -66.36 -57.12
C GLY A 7 25.31 -64.92 -57.01
N ALA A 8 24.34 -64.03 -57.12
CA ALA A 8 24.48 -62.61 -56.95
C ALA A 8 24.86 -62.25 -55.50
N PRO A 9 25.76 -61.29 -55.24
CA PRO A 9 26.15 -60.91 -53.91
C PRO A 9 25.03 -60.16 -53.19
N ALA A 10 24.80 -60.52 -51.91
CA ALA A 10 23.79 -59.89 -51.04
C ALA A 10 24.01 -58.38 -50.82
N PRO A 11 22.97 -57.57 -50.68
CA PRO A 11 23.11 -56.14 -50.57
C PRO A 11 23.78 -55.77 -49.25
N LYS A 12 24.90 -55.03 -49.33
CA LYS A 12 25.64 -54.48 -48.17
C LYS A 12 24.77 -53.44 -47.46
N ASN A 13 24.36 -53.72 -46.27
CA ASN A 13 23.63 -52.85 -45.37
C ASN A 13 24.45 -51.60 -45.06
N LYS A 14 24.18 -50.48 -45.75
CA LYS A 14 24.87 -49.21 -45.53
C LYS A 14 24.43 -48.65 -44.15
N LYS A 15 25.26 -48.77 -43.12
CA LYS A 15 25.07 -48.10 -41.85
C LYS A 15 24.95 -46.61 -42.10
N LYS A 16 23.78 -45.99 -41.79
CA LYS A 16 23.57 -44.54 -41.85
C LYS A 16 24.62 -43.82 -40.98
N PRO A 17 25.28 -42.75 -41.47
CA PRO A 17 26.29 -42.03 -40.72
C PRO A 17 25.64 -41.45 -39.47
N LYS A 18 26.21 -41.75 -38.28
CA LYS A 18 25.84 -41.08 -37.03
C LYS A 18 26.14 -39.58 -37.17
N LYS A 19 25.12 -38.72 -37.29
CA LYS A 19 25.29 -37.26 -37.29
C LYS A 19 25.98 -36.87 -35.98
N ARG A 20 27.24 -36.45 -36.04
CA ARG A 20 27.96 -35.84 -34.92
C ARG A 20 27.20 -34.55 -34.58
N ARG A 21 26.52 -34.49 -33.43
CA ARG A 21 25.92 -33.26 -32.94
C ARG A 21 27.03 -32.24 -32.76
N SER A 22 26.94 -31.07 -33.41
CA SER A 22 27.86 -29.97 -33.22
C SER A 22 27.88 -29.58 -31.75
N ILE A 23 29.02 -29.31 -31.16
CA ILE A 23 29.19 -28.81 -29.78
C ILE A 23 28.32 -27.57 -29.56
N ILE A 24 28.25 -26.71 -30.55
CA ILE A 24 27.39 -25.52 -30.57
C ILE A 24 25.90 -25.92 -30.41
N GLY A 25 25.43 -26.95 -31.14
CA GLY A 25 24.07 -27.46 -31.01
C GLY A 25 23.72 -28.04 -29.63
N MET A 26 24.72 -28.67 -28.96
CA MET A 26 24.58 -29.16 -27.59
C MET A 26 24.44 -28.00 -26.58
N ILE A 27 25.25 -26.93 -26.74
CA ILE A 27 25.18 -25.72 -25.90
C ILE A 27 23.85 -25.06 -26.05
N PHE A 28 23.33 -24.84 -27.27
CA PHE A 28 22.01 -24.26 -27.49
C PHE A 28 20.90 -25.12 -26.90
N SER A 29 21.00 -26.47 -27.01
CA SER A 29 20.02 -27.38 -26.41
C SER A 29 20.05 -27.30 -24.86
N PHE A 30 21.22 -27.20 -24.27
CA PHE A 30 21.39 -27.06 -22.82
C PHE A 30 20.79 -25.73 -22.31
N ILE A 31 21.12 -24.62 -23.00
CA ILE A 31 20.55 -23.29 -22.67
C ILE A 31 19.00 -23.33 -22.82
N GLY A 32 18.48 -23.94 -23.88
CA GLY A 32 17.04 -24.11 -24.08
C GLY A 32 16.36 -24.93 -22.95
N CYS A 33 16.99 -26.04 -22.54
CA CYS A 33 16.49 -26.83 -21.40
C CYS A 33 16.51 -26.04 -20.09
N MET A 34 17.59 -25.30 -19.82
CA MET A 34 17.66 -24.44 -18.63
C MET A 34 16.58 -23.35 -18.65
N LEU A 35 16.37 -22.71 -19.79
CA LEU A 35 15.31 -21.72 -19.95
C LEU A 35 13.91 -22.32 -19.69
N CYS A 36 13.63 -23.50 -20.26
CA CYS A 36 12.37 -24.22 -20.00
C CYS A 36 12.19 -24.56 -18.51
N LEU A 37 13.24 -25.02 -17.85
CA LEU A 37 13.19 -25.29 -16.39
C LEU A 37 12.93 -24.03 -15.58
N CYS A 38 13.56 -22.90 -15.93
CA CYS A 38 13.29 -21.61 -15.30
C CYS A 38 11.84 -21.16 -15.50
N ILE A 39 11.30 -21.31 -16.70
CA ILE A 39 9.90 -20.96 -17.01
C ILE A 39 8.94 -21.86 -16.21
N MET A 40 9.18 -23.17 -16.16
CA MET A 40 8.35 -24.09 -15.36
C MET A 40 8.42 -23.74 -13.88
N ALA A 41 9.59 -23.49 -13.32
CA ALA A 41 9.74 -23.09 -11.92
C ALA A 41 9.02 -21.78 -11.62
N ALA A 42 9.15 -20.79 -12.51
CA ALA A 42 8.42 -19.51 -12.40
C ALA A 42 6.91 -19.70 -12.46
N SER A 43 6.43 -20.58 -13.34
CA SER A 43 4.99 -20.89 -13.47
C SER A 43 4.43 -21.56 -12.21
N VAL A 44 5.14 -22.55 -11.66
CA VAL A 44 4.75 -23.22 -10.40
C VAL A 44 4.77 -22.22 -9.24
N GLY A 45 5.84 -21.40 -9.14
CA GLY A 45 5.93 -20.34 -8.14
C GLY A 45 4.78 -19.32 -8.25
N GLY A 46 4.41 -18.94 -9.48
CA GLY A 46 3.28 -18.04 -9.74
C GLY A 46 1.93 -18.62 -9.31
N VAL A 47 1.70 -19.91 -9.56
CA VAL A 47 0.48 -20.60 -9.11
C VAL A 47 0.41 -20.67 -7.59
N LEU A 48 1.51 -21.06 -6.92
CA LEU A 48 1.55 -21.13 -5.45
C LEU A 48 1.34 -19.75 -4.82
N LEU A 49 1.95 -18.71 -5.39
CA LEU A 49 1.75 -17.34 -4.95
C LEU A 49 0.29 -16.89 -5.13
N SER A 50 -0.33 -17.21 -6.28
CA SER A 50 -1.74 -16.90 -6.53
C SER A 50 -2.67 -17.58 -5.53
N MET A 51 -2.45 -18.87 -5.23
CA MET A 51 -3.23 -19.60 -4.23
C MET A 51 -3.08 -18.97 -2.83
N TYR A 52 -1.86 -18.64 -2.45
CA TYR A 52 -1.59 -17.94 -1.19
C TYR A 52 -2.31 -16.59 -1.09
N ILE A 53 -2.25 -15.77 -2.15
CA ILE A 53 -2.92 -14.47 -2.20
C ILE A 53 -4.43 -14.62 -2.07
N VAL A 54 -5.04 -15.54 -2.82
CA VAL A 54 -6.49 -15.80 -2.74
C VAL A 54 -6.90 -16.20 -1.33
N GLN A 55 -6.15 -17.06 -0.68
CA GLN A 55 -6.43 -17.48 0.70
C GLN A 55 -6.35 -16.28 1.67
N VAL A 56 -5.26 -15.51 1.63
CA VAL A 56 -5.06 -14.35 2.52
C VAL A 56 -6.10 -13.26 2.30
N THR A 57 -6.48 -12.99 1.05
CA THR A 57 -7.50 -11.96 0.76
C THR A 57 -8.90 -12.42 1.13
N ALA A 58 -9.19 -13.73 1.10
CA ALA A 58 -10.48 -14.26 1.55
C ALA A 58 -10.64 -14.15 3.07
N ASP A 59 -9.58 -14.42 3.84
CA ASP A 59 -9.59 -14.33 5.31
C ASP A 59 -9.82 -12.89 5.80
N ASP A 60 -9.41 -11.89 5.02
CA ASP A 60 -9.54 -10.47 5.36
C ASP A 60 -10.79 -9.79 4.78
N ALA A 61 -11.66 -10.51 4.07
CA ALA A 61 -12.78 -9.92 3.32
C ALA A 61 -13.72 -9.06 4.21
N GLU A 62 -13.97 -9.49 5.45
CA GLU A 62 -14.78 -8.76 6.42
C GLU A 62 -14.03 -7.53 6.99
N THR A 63 -12.74 -7.69 7.29
CA THR A 63 -11.89 -6.63 7.86
C THR A 63 -11.67 -5.49 6.85
N LEU A 64 -11.54 -5.83 5.57
CA LEU A 64 -11.33 -4.89 4.47
C LEU A 64 -12.64 -4.44 3.80
N ASP A 65 -13.79 -4.75 4.40
CA ASP A 65 -15.07 -4.20 3.99
C ASP A 65 -15.24 -2.79 4.58
N LEU A 66 -15.01 -1.78 3.74
CA LEU A 66 -15.07 -0.37 4.17
C LEU A 66 -16.47 0.06 4.61
N ASP A 67 -17.52 -0.54 4.07
CA ASP A 67 -18.89 -0.25 4.49
C ASP A 67 -19.12 -0.73 5.94
N ASN A 68 -18.58 -1.88 6.31
CA ASN A 68 -18.62 -2.36 7.70
C ASN A 68 -17.77 -1.51 8.66
N GLN A 69 -16.73 -0.85 8.18
CA GLN A 69 -15.93 0.05 9.03
C GLN A 69 -16.71 1.27 9.50
N LYS A 70 -17.68 1.75 8.72
CA LYS A 70 -18.59 2.86 9.12
C LYS A 70 -19.41 2.52 10.36
N ASN A 71 -19.71 1.26 10.59
CA ASN A 71 -20.49 0.79 11.74
C ASN A 71 -19.66 0.64 13.03
N ARG A 72 -18.33 0.68 12.93
CA ARG A 72 -17.39 0.56 14.08
C ARG A 72 -17.08 1.92 14.67
N GLN A 73 -18.11 2.57 15.24
CA GLN A 73 -18.00 3.89 15.85
C GLN A 73 -18.15 3.80 17.37
N THR A 74 -17.69 4.85 18.03
CA THR A 74 -17.96 5.07 19.46
C THR A 74 -19.46 5.27 19.69
N SER A 75 -20.03 4.56 20.66
CA SER A 75 -21.43 4.74 21.04
C SER A 75 -21.58 6.02 21.87
N ILE A 76 -22.41 6.93 21.43
CA ILE A 76 -22.73 8.16 22.15
C ILE A 76 -24.07 8.02 22.86
N VAL A 77 -24.11 8.33 24.13
CA VAL A 77 -25.33 8.35 24.95
C VAL A 77 -25.80 9.80 25.06
N TYR A 78 -27.03 10.01 24.70
CA TYR A 78 -27.65 11.33 24.80
C TYR A 78 -28.63 11.40 25.98
N ASP A 79 -28.79 12.59 26.57
CA ASP A 79 -29.83 12.86 27.56
C ASP A 79 -31.23 12.99 26.89
N ILE A 80 -32.29 13.16 27.71
CA ILE A 80 -33.67 13.29 27.21
C ILE A 80 -33.88 14.54 26.35
N ASN A 81 -32.96 15.51 26.42
CA ASN A 81 -33.03 16.76 25.67
C ASN A 81 -32.17 16.67 24.38
N GLY A 82 -31.52 15.54 24.13
CA GLY A 82 -30.66 15.34 22.97
C GLY A 82 -29.24 15.88 23.14
N ASN A 83 -28.80 16.24 24.34
CA ASN A 83 -27.42 16.62 24.60
C ASN A 83 -26.58 15.38 24.83
N GLU A 84 -25.34 15.39 24.37
CA GLU A 84 -24.38 14.31 24.63
C GLU A 84 -24.13 14.20 26.13
N TYR A 85 -24.45 13.03 26.71
CA TYR A 85 -24.25 12.73 28.11
C TYR A 85 -22.96 11.95 28.38
N ALA A 86 -22.64 11.00 27.52
CA ALA A 86 -21.44 10.20 27.63
C ALA A 86 -21.04 9.56 26.29
N SER A 87 -19.75 9.38 26.11
CA SER A 87 -19.16 8.61 25.02
C SER A 87 -18.63 7.29 25.56
N LEU A 88 -19.12 6.16 25.03
CA LEU A 88 -18.73 4.82 25.45
C LEU A 88 -17.69 4.25 24.47
N SER A 89 -16.42 4.57 24.72
CA SER A 89 -15.29 3.97 23.97
C SER A 89 -14.50 3.06 24.90
N ARG A 90 -14.24 1.81 24.48
CA ARG A 90 -13.37 0.88 25.23
C ARG A 90 -11.92 1.00 24.82
N ASN A 91 -11.65 0.79 23.51
CA ASN A 91 -10.29 0.69 22.96
C ASN A 91 -10.02 1.75 21.90
N GLU A 92 -11.08 2.29 21.26
CA GLU A 92 -10.98 3.25 20.19
C GLU A 92 -12.05 4.32 20.38
N ASN A 93 -11.67 5.59 20.32
CA ASN A 93 -12.57 6.71 20.18
C ASN A 93 -12.59 7.11 18.71
N ARG A 94 -13.69 6.77 18.01
CA ARG A 94 -13.85 6.99 16.57
C ARG A 94 -15.22 7.56 16.28
N ILE A 95 -15.25 8.69 15.61
CA ILE A 95 -16.45 9.35 15.13
C ILE A 95 -16.33 9.44 13.61
N TRP A 96 -17.22 8.73 12.88
CA TRP A 96 -17.19 8.73 11.42
C TRP A 96 -17.74 10.02 10.87
N ARG A 97 -17.05 10.60 9.91
CA ARG A 97 -17.53 11.72 9.09
C ARG A 97 -17.45 11.36 7.62
N GLU A 98 -18.46 11.71 6.86
CA GLU A 98 -18.44 11.60 5.40
C GLU A 98 -17.35 12.51 4.83
N LEU A 99 -16.72 12.09 3.75
CA LEU A 99 -15.63 12.85 3.13
C LEU A 99 -16.03 14.27 2.73
N SER A 100 -17.30 14.44 2.32
CA SER A 100 -17.89 15.73 1.97
C SER A 100 -17.97 16.74 3.11
N ALA A 101 -17.99 16.27 4.37
CA ALA A 101 -17.95 17.12 5.56
C ALA A 101 -16.50 17.44 6.00
N MET A 102 -15.50 16.79 5.43
CA MET A 102 -14.09 17.07 5.73
C MET A 102 -13.55 18.17 4.82
N PRO A 103 -12.91 19.23 5.36
CA PRO A 103 -12.33 20.30 4.56
C PRO A 103 -11.39 19.76 3.47
N GLU A 104 -11.46 20.33 2.28
CA GLU A 104 -10.55 19.98 1.19
C GLU A 104 -9.07 20.17 1.59
N ASN A 105 -8.78 21.19 2.40
CA ASN A 105 -7.46 21.41 2.96
C ASN A 105 -6.94 20.25 3.80
N LEU A 106 -7.81 19.57 4.57
CA LEU A 106 -7.41 18.40 5.34
C LEU A 106 -7.10 17.21 4.42
N GLN A 107 -7.97 16.96 3.45
CA GLN A 107 -7.77 15.91 2.46
C GLN A 107 -6.45 16.10 1.70
N ASN A 108 -6.23 17.32 1.21
CA ASN A 108 -5.02 17.69 0.45
C ASN A 108 -3.77 17.68 1.32
N ALA A 109 -3.83 18.07 2.61
CA ALA A 109 -2.71 17.99 3.54
C ALA A 109 -2.22 16.54 3.72
N VAL A 110 -3.15 15.60 3.90
CA VAL A 110 -2.82 14.19 4.05
C VAL A 110 -2.26 13.61 2.74
N ILE A 111 -2.89 13.89 1.60
CA ILE A 111 -2.40 13.44 0.29
C ILE A 111 -1.01 14.01 0.01
N ALA A 112 -0.81 15.29 0.23
CA ALA A 112 0.46 15.96 -0.05
C ALA A 112 1.64 15.37 0.72
N ILE A 113 1.43 14.99 1.98
CA ILE A 113 2.52 14.55 2.86
C ILE A 113 2.72 13.04 2.90
N GLU A 114 1.67 12.25 2.71
CA GLU A 114 1.74 10.79 2.81
C GLU A 114 1.82 10.11 1.44
N ASP A 115 1.06 10.60 0.45
CA ASP A 115 0.98 9.96 -0.87
C ASP A 115 0.54 10.93 -1.97
N LYS A 116 1.47 11.72 -2.46
CA LYS A 116 1.20 12.75 -3.48
C LYS A 116 0.62 12.23 -4.80
N ASN A 117 0.76 10.96 -5.09
CA ASN A 117 0.25 10.33 -6.31
C ASN A 117 -1.03 9.52 -6.06
N PHE A 118 -1.60 9.56 -4.86
CA PHE A 118 -2.75 8.78 -4.44
C PHE A 118 -3.88 8.73 -5.49
N ARG A 119 -4.21 9.89 -6.07
CA ARG A 119 -5.32 9.99 -7.04
C ARG A 119 -5.04 9.32 -8.39
N THR A 120 -3.78 8.96 -8.68
CA THR A 120 -3.35 8.46 -10.00
C THR A 120 -2.67 7.09 -9.96
N GLU A 121 -2.14 6.66 -8.82
CA GLU A 121 -1.49 5.35 -8.67
C GLU A 121 -2.52 4.25 -8.33
N PRO A 122 -2.31 3.02 -8.83
CA PRO A 122 -3.25 1.90 -8.62
C PRO A 122 -3.02 1.22 -7.25
N GLY A 123 -3.21 1.94 -6.15
CA GLY A 123 -3.09 1.42 -4.79
C GLY A 123 -1.67 1.10 -4.33
N ILE A 124 -0.68 1.12 -5.21
CA ILE A 124 0.75 0.90 -4.89
C ILE A 124 1.66 1.84 -5.68
N ASN A 125 2.75 2.24 -5.06
CA ASN A 125 3.83 2.94 -5.77
C ASN A 125 4.74 1.91 -6.45
N LEU A 126 4.51 1.65 -7.75
CA LEU A 126 5.26 0.66 -8.52
C LEU A 126 6.78 0.93 -8.52
N LYS A 127 7.19 2.19 -8.73
CA LYS A 127 8.63 2.55 -8.77
C LYS A 127 9.29 2.33 -7.42
N GLY A 128 8.65 2.75 -6.34
CA GLY A 128 9.15 2.54 -4.98
C GLY A 128 9.19 1.06 -4.60
N THR A 129 8.15 0.31 -4.95
CA THR A 129 8.05 -1.14 -4.67
C THR A 129 9.12 -1.95 -5.41
N ILE A 130 9.31 -1.71 -6.72
CA ILE A 130 10.35 -2.36 -7.52
C ILE A 130 11.74 -1.99 -6.99
N GLY A 131 11.97 -0.70 -6.69
CA GLY A 131 13.25 -0.24 -6.13
C GLY A 131 13.56 -0.89 -4.78
N ALA A 132 12.57 -1.03 -3.90
CA ALA A 132 12.73 -1.72 -2.62
C ALA A 132 13.03 -3.22 -2.81
N ALA A 133 12.34 -3.90 -3.73
CA ALA A 133 12.58 -5.31 -4.05
C ALA A 133 13.99 -5.53 -4.60
N LEU A 134 14.45 -4.71 -5.53
CA LEU A 134 15.81 -4.78 -6.10
C LEU A 134 16.87 -4.52 -5.04
N ASN A 135 16.68 -3.55 -4.16
CA ASN A 135 17.60 -3.28 -3.06
C ASN A 135 17.67 -4.45 -2.07
N ALA A 136 16.51 -5.08 -1.77
CA ALA A 136 16.48 -6.27 -0.91
C ALA A 136 17.20 -7.46 -1.55
N PHE A 137 17.04 -7.67 -2.85
CA PHE A 137 17.66 -8.78 -3.57
C PHE A 137 19.18 -8.61 -3.75
N THR A 138 19.63 -7.39 -4.03
CA THR A 138 21.06 -7.11 -4.32
C THR A 138 21.88 -6.79 -3.07
N GLY A 139 21.24 -6.57 -1.91
CA GLY A 139 21.90 -6.12 -0.69
C GLY A 139 22.50 -4.70 -0.78
N ASN A 140 22.31 -4.02 -1.91
CA ASN A 140 22.84 -2.69 -2.19
C ASN A 140 21.72 -1.68 -2.38
N ARG A 141 21.93 -0.44 -1.95
CA ARG A 141 21.05 0.70 -2.28
C ARG A 141 21.37 1.20 -3.70
N ILE A 142 20.99 0.43 -4.70
CA ILE A 142 21.19 0.79 -6.11
C ILE A 142 20.17 1.84 -6.56
N TRP A 143 18.96 1.78 -6.00
CA TRP A 143 17.90 2.76 -6.26
C TRP A 143 17.57 3.53 -4.99
N GLY A 144 17.53 4.87 -5.11
CA GLY A 144 17.11 5.71 -4.00
C GLY A 144 15.73 5.29 -3.50
N THR A 145 15.67 4.71 -2.30
CA THR A 145 14.38 4.51 -1.64
C THR A 145 13.89 5.88 -1.21
N ASN A 146 12.90 6.43 -1.90
CA ASN A 146 12.16 7.57 -1.41
C ASN A 146 11.54 7.18 -0.07
N ARG A 147 11.92 7.87 1.00
CA ARG A 147 11.25 7.75 2.29
C ARG A 147 9.78 8.10 2.03
N GLY A 148 8.85 7.17 2.27
CA GLY A 148 7.43 7.35 1.99
C GLY A 148 6.93 6.57 0.78
N ALA A 149 7.49 5.40 0.48
CA ALA A 149 7.05 4.54 -0.62
C ALA A 149 5.73 3.78 -0.35
N SER A 150 5.13 3.88 0.85
CA SER A 150 3.84 3.25 1.16
C SER A 150 2.71 4.20 0.81
N THR A 151 1.74 3.72 0.03
CA THR A 151 0.54 4.45 -0.36
C THR A 151 -0.47 4.55 0.79
N LEU A 152 -1.51 5.39 0.64
CA LEU A 152 -2.61 5.50 1.60
C LEU A 152 -3.36 4.18 1.73
N GLU A 153 -3.56 3.43 0.64
CA GLU A 153 -4.16 2.10 0.65
C GLU A 153 -3.36 1.11 1.50
N GLN A 154 -2.04 1.10 1.36
CA GLN A 154 -1.17 0.25 2.15
C GLN A 154 -1.19 0.61 3.63
N GLN A 155 -1.24 1.91 3.96
CA GLN A 155 -1.39 2.37 5.33
C GLN A 155 -2.75 2.02 5.91
N LEU A 156 -3.83 2.21 5.14
CA LEU A 156 -5.20 1.84 5.53
C LEU A 156 -5.28 0.34 5.85
N ILE A 157 -4.76 -0.51 4.97
CA ILE A 157 -4.73 -1.96 5.19
C ILE A 157 -4.01 -2.31 6.49
N LYS A 158 -2.82 -1.75 6.70
CA LYS A 158 -2.06 -1.97 7.94
C LYS A 158 -2.87 -1.57 9.18
N ASN A 159 -3.59 -0.45 9.13
CA ASN A 159 -4.39 0.04 10.25
C ASN A 159 -5.61 -0.86 10.50
N LEU A 160 -6.26 -1.36 9.46
CA LEU A 160 -7.46 -2.21 9.57
C LEU A 160 -7.14 -3.64 9.99
N THR A 161 -6.09 -4.24 9.41
CA THR A 161 -5.75 -5.64 9.67
C THR A 161 -4.88 -5.83 10.91
N GLY A 162 -4.18 -4.77 11.36
CA GLY A 162 -3.21 -4.90 12.45
C GLY A 162 -2.03 -5.84 12.13
N ASP A 163 -1.83 -6.20 10.84
CA ASP A 163 -0.76 -7.12 10.41
C ASP A 163 0.62 -6.50 10.67
N ASN A 164 1.18 -6.81 11.83
CA ASN A 164 2.50 -6.39 12.28
C ASN A 164 3.51 -7.55 12.29
N GLU A 165 3.19 -8.68 11.64
CA GLU A 165 4.11 -9.80 11.55
C GLU A 165 5.45 -9.38 10.93
N GLN A 166 6.55 -9.87 11.52
CA GLN A 166 7.90 -9.58 11.04
C GLN A 166 8.35 -10.65 10.04
N ASP A 167 7.51 -10.95 9.04
CA ASP A 167 7.87 -11.87 7.97
C ASP A 167 8.06 -11.15 6.63
N ASN A 168 8.79 -11.80 5.72
CA ASN A 168 9.04 -11.25 4.39
C ASN A 168 7.75 -11.20 3.53
N MET A 169 6.72 -11.99 3.87
CA MET A 169 5.48 -12.07 3.13
C MET A 169 4.49 -10.97 3.52
N ARG A 170 4.65 -10.34 4.69
CA ARG A 170 3.81 -9.21 5.13
C ARG A 170 3.70 -8.12 4.05
N LYS A 171 4.84 -7.72 3.47
CA LYS A 171 4.82 -6.67 2.43
C LYS A 171 4.17 -7.16 1.14
N VAL A 172 4.27 -8.45 0.83
CA VAL A 172 3.56 -9.05 -0.31
C VAL A 172 2.06 -9.03 -0.05
N ARG A 173 1.60 -9.47 1.13
CA ARG A 173 0.18 -9.39 1.53
C ARG A 173 -0.35 -7.97 1.42
N GLU A 174 0.35 -6.99 2.00
CA GLU A 174 0.00 -5.57 1.97
C GLU A 174 -0.17 -5.04 0.53
N ILE A 175 0.74 -5.39 -0.39
CA ILE A 175 0.67 -4.99 -1.80
C ILE A 175 -0.59 -5.54 -2.47
N PHE A 176 -0.86 -6.84 -2.32
CA PHE A 176 -2.02 -7.45 -3.00
C PHE A 176 -3.36 -7.02 -2.41
N ARG A 177 -3.41 -6.83 -1.09
CA ARG A 177 -4.56 -6.23 -0.40
C ARG A 177 -4.82 -4.80 -0.90
N ALA A 178 -3.77 -3.99 -1.09
CA ALA A 178 -3.87 -2.62 -1.59
C ALA A 178 -4.41 -2.58 -3.03
N LEU A 179 -3.91 -3.45 -3.91
CA LEU A 179 -4.44 -3.59 -5.26
C LEU A 179 -5.90 -4.05 -5.26
N GLY A 180 -6.26 -4.99 -4.39
CA GLY A 180 -7.64 -5.46 -4.23
C GLY A 180 -8.58 -4.36 -3.73
N LEU A 181 -8.13 -3.56 -2.77
CA LEU A 181 -8.88 -2.43 -2.23
C LEU A 181 -9.13 -1.36 -3.30
N ASP A 182 -8.10 -0.99 -4.04
CA ASP A 182 -8.17 0.01 -5.11
C ASP A 182 -9.06 -0.43 -6.29
N ASN A 183 -9.12 -1.74 -6.55
CA ASN A 183 -10.05 -2.29 -7.55
C ASN A 183 -11.51 -2.33 -7.09
N LYS A 184 -11.75 -2.44 -5.77
CA LYS A 184 -13.10 -2.58 -5.20
C LYS A 184 -13.76 -1.25 -4.90
N TYR A 185 -12.99 -0.25 -4.46
CA TYR A 185 -13.49 1.03 -3.95
C TYR A 185 -12.90 2.21 -4.71
N SER A 186 -13.66 3.31 -4.77
CA SER A 186 -13.16 4.57 -5.35
C SER A 186 -12.09 5.21 -4.45
N LYS A 187 -11.27 6.09 -5.00
CA LYS A 187 -10.26 6.84 -4.24
C LYS A 187 -10.88 7.68 -3.12
N GLU A 188 -12.07 8.22 -3.36
CA GLU A 188 -12.83 8.98 -2.37
C GLU A 188 -13.24 8.08 -1.19
N THR A 189 -13.76 6.89 -1.47
CA THR A 189 -14.15 5.92 -0.43
C THR A 189 -12.92 5.45 0.38
N ILE A 190 -11.80 5.22 -0.28
CA ILE A 190 -10.55 4.83 0.39
C ILE A 190 -10.03 5.97 1.26
N LEU A 191 -10.03 7.22 0.75
CA LEU A 191 -9.60 8.39 1.50
C LEU A 191 -10.52 8.63 2.71
N GLU A 192 -11.83 8.53 2.54
CA GLU A 192 -12.81 8.62 3.63
C GLU A 192 -12.49 7.61 4.72
N ALA A 193 -12.32 6.34 4.35
CA ALA A 193 -11.99 5.29 5.30
C ALA A 193 -10.64 5.55 6.01
N TYR A 194 -9.62 6.00 5.28
CA TYR A 194 -8.33 6.35 5.85
C TYR A 194 -8.45 7.46 6.90
N LEU A 195 -9.10 8.57 6.55
CA LEU A 195 -9.25 9.74 7.43
C LEU A 195 -10.10 9.43 8.68
N ASN A 196 -10.98 8.43 8.60
CA ASN A 196 -11.81 8.00 9.72
C ASN A 196 -11.18 6.90 10.59
N THR A 197 -10.14 6.21 10.11
CA THR A 197 -9.58 5.04 10.81
C THR A 197 -8.13 5.21 11.25
N ILE A 198 -7.44 6.26 10.76
CA ILE A 198 -6.04 6.49 11.09
C ILE A 198 -5.84 6.66 12.60
N PRO A 199 -4.94 5.88 13.24
CA PRO A 199 -4.65 6.07 14.64
C PRO A 199 -3.90 7.38 14.87
N LEU A 200 -4.35 8.12 15.87
CA LEU A 200 -3.71 9.31 16.40
C LEU A 200 -3.13 9.00 17.81
N THR A 201 -3.26 9.89 18.78
CA THR A 201 -2.68 9.66 20.12
C THR A 201 -3.60 8.82 21.01
N GLY A 202 -3.06 7.81 21.68
CA GLY A 202 -3.81 6.98 22.63
C GLY A 202 -4.89 6.14 21.95
N ILE A 203 -6.13 6.34 22.37
CA ILE A 203 -7.30 5.63 21.81
C ILE A 203 -8.01 6.39 20.68
N ILE A 204 -7.48 7.56 20.31
CA ILE A 204 -8.11 8.45 19.32
C ILE A 204 -7.84 7.94 17.92
N HIS A 205 -8.89 7.69 17.14
CA HIS A 205 -8.83 7.27 15.76
C HIS A 205 -9.69 8.16 14.87
N GLY A 206 -9.14 8.56 13.75
CA GLY A 206 -9.81 9.40 12.76
C GLY A 206 -9.72 10.90 13.05
N MET A 207 -9.95 11.67 11.97
CA MET A 207 -9.74 13.12 11.99
C MET A 207 -10.78 13.88 12.79
N GLU A 208 -12.04 13.39 12.84
CA GLU A 208 -13.07 14.03 13.65
C GLU A 208 -12.78 13.94 15.15
N ALA A 209 -12.49 12.72 15.63
CA ALA A 209 -12.14 12.52 17.04
C ALA A 209 -10.85 13.29 17.40
N GLY A 210 -9.88 13.35 16.48
CA GLY A 210 -8.66 14.15 16.65
C GLY A 210 -8.94 15.66 16.66
N SER A 211 -9.86 16.15 15.82
CA SER A 211 -10.25 17.56 15.78
C SER A 211 -10.87 18.00 17.11
N ILE A 212 -11.80 17.21 17.63
CA ILE A 212 -12.44 17.49 18.92
C ILE A 212 -11.42 17.45 20.06
N GLU A 213 -10.53 16.44 20.07
CA GLU A 213 -9.53 16.29 21.12
C GLU A 213 -8.50 17.42 21.18
N TYR A 214 -7.98 17.83 20.01
CA TYR A 214 -6.87 18.79 19.98
C TYR A 214 -7.33 20.24 19.85
N PHE A 215 -8.50 20.49 19.23
CA PHE A 215 -8.97 21.84 18.91
C PHE A 215 -10.33 22.16 19.53
N GLY A 216 -11.04 21.19 20.09
CA GLY A 216 -12.37 21.39 20.70
C GLY A 216 -13.47 21.74 19.73
N LYS A 217 -13.31 21.38 18.42
CA LYS A 217 -14.26 21.69 17.35
C LYS A 217 -14.37 20.57 16.33
N HIS A 218 -15.43 20.59 15.54
CA HIS A 218 -15.63 19.63 14.47
C HIS A 218 -14.62 19.80 13.34
N VAL A 219 -14.36 18.73 12.61
CA VAL A 219 -13.37 18.72 11.50
C VAL A 219 -13.69 19.73 10.41
N GLU A 220 -14.98 20.03 10.18
CA GLU A 220 -15.46 21.00 9.20
C GLU A 220 -15.06 22.45 9.50
N ASP A 221 -14.78 22.76 10.77
CA ASP A 221 -14.42 24.11 11.26
C ASP A 221 -12.90 24.34 11.35
N LEU A 222 -12.09 23.38 10.89
CA LEU A 222 -10.64 23.49 10.98
C LEU A 222 -10.05 24.53 10.03
N THR A 223 -9.12 25.35 10.55
CA THR A 223 -8.28 26.23 9.73
C THR A 223 -7.28 25.43 8.91
N LEU A 224 -6.64 26.05 7.93
CA LEU A 224 -5.58 25.41 7.14
C LEU A 224 -4.42 24.93 8.01
N ALA A 225 -4.01 25.73 9.01
CA ALA A 225 -2.93 25.35 9.93
C ALA A 225 -3.30 24.15 10.80
N GLU A 226 -4.55 24.06 11.27
CA GLU A 226 -5.06 22.94 12.05
C GLU A 226 -5.20 21.68 11.20
N CYS A 227 -5.66 21.78 9.94
CA CYS A 227 -5.66 20.68 8.97
C CYS A 227 -4.25 20.11 8.77
N ALA A 228 -3.26 20.96 8.56
CA ALA A 228 -1.86 20.55 8.41
C ALA A 228 -1.28 19.97 9.71
N THR A 229 -1.77 20.44 10.87
CA THR A 229 -1.38 19.90 12.18
C THR A 229 -1.90 18.48 12.36
N LEU A 230 -3.18 18.20 12.11
CA LEU A 230 -3.73 16.84 12.16
C LEU A 230 -3.01 15.89 11.20
N ALA A 231 -2.78 16.32 9.96
CA ALA A 231 -2.02 15.53 8.99
C ALA A 231 -0.58 15.26 9.45
N SER A 232 0.00 16.11 10.28
CA SER A 232 1.36 15.94 10.82
C SER A 232 1.44 14.81 11.85
N ILE A 233 0.41 14.65 12.67
CA ILE A 233 0.36 13.67 13.77
C ILE A 233 0.32 12.23 13.21
N THR A 234 -0.33 12.00 12.06
CA THR A 234 -0.50 10.67 11.47
C THR A 234 0.80 9.91 11.29
N LYS A 235 1.89 10.60 11.00
CA LYS A 235 3.20 9.97 10.73
C LYS A 235 3.81 9.26 11.93
N ASN A 236 3.70 9.86 13.09
CA ASN A 236 4.18 9.30 14.35
C ASN A 236 3.49 10.04 15.49
N PRO A 237 2.37 9.53 16.01
CA PRO A 237 1.58 10.21 17.04
C PRO A 237 2.34 10.50 18.32
N THR A 238 3.29 9.66 18.71
CA THR A 238 4.11 9.89 19.89
C THR A 238 5.11 11.04 19.68
N LYS A 239 5.79 11.05 18.53
CA LYS A 239 6.80 12.08 18.22
C LYS A 239 6.17 13.44 17.98
N TYR A 240 5.01 13.48 17.34
CA TYR A 240 4.32 14.72 16.95
C TYR A 240 3.11 15.00 17.85
N ASN A 241 3.18 14.57 19.11
CA ASN A 241 2.15 14.82 20.10
C ASN A 241 2.15 16.31 20.51
N PRO A 242 1.02 17.03 20.38
CA PRO A 242 0.96 18.47 20.69
C PRO A 242 1.22 18.78 22.15
N ALA A 243 0.89 17.88 23.09
CA ALA A 243 1.07 18.10 24.51
C ALA A 243 2.52 17.86 24.97
N THR A 244 3.25 16.95 24.32
CA THR A 244 4.61 16.55 24.79
C THR A 244 5.73 17.06 23.89
N ASN A 245 5.47 17.28 22.59
CA ASN A 245 6.48 17.65 21.61
C ASN A 245 5.98 18.75 20.63
N PRO A 246 5.51 19.91 21.13
CA PRO A 246 4.91 20.95 20.29
C PRO A 246 5.88 21.50 19.23
N GLU A 247 7.17 21.65 19.55
CA GLU A 247 8.17 22.16 18.60
C GLU A 247 8.38 21.23 17.40
N GLU A 248 8.45 19.92 17.63
CA GLU A 248 8.59 18.94 16.56
C GLU A 248 7.31 18.86 15.70
N LEU A 249 6.15 19.02 16.34
CA LEU A 249 4.87 19.13 15.64
C LEU A 249 4.83 20.37 14.74
N ILE A 250 5.20 21.55 15.22
CA ILE A 250 5.24 22.79 14.43
C ILE A 250 6.20 22.65 13.23
N LYS A 251 7.39 22.07 13.42
CA LYS A 251 8.31 21.79 12.32
C LYS A 251 7.68 20.87 11.27
N ARG A 252 6.99 19.84 11.71
CA ARG A 252 6.31 18.89 10.81
C ARG A 252 5.11 19.53 10.12
N ARG A 253 4.28 20.32 10.83
CA ARG A 253 3.19 21.12 10.26
C ARG A 253 3.67 22.02 9.14
N ASN A 254 4.74 22.76 9.40
CA ASN A 254 5.32 23.68 8.41
C ASN A 254 5.85 22.92 7.17
N HIS A 255 6.31 21.68 7.35
CA HIS A 255 6.67 20.82 6.23
C HIS A 255 5.45 20.34 5.45
N VAL A 256 4.33 20.00 6.12
CA VAL A 256 3.07 19.67 5.44
C VAL A 256 2.58 20.85 4.62
N LEU A 257 2.53 22.04 5.20
CA LEU A 257 2.16 23.28 4.49
C LEU A 257 3.06 23.55 3.27
N TYR A 258 4.37 23.30 3.41
CA TYR A 258 5.32 23.45 2.30
C TYR A 258 5.05 22.43 1.18
N GLU A 259 4.75 21.17 1.50
CA GLU A 259 4.38 20.17 0.51
C GLU A 259 3.06 20.53 -0.19
N MET A 260 2.06 21.04 0.54
CA MET A 260 0.82 21.54 -0.04
C MET A 260 1.06 22.67 -1.02
N TYR A 261 1.90 23.63 -0.65
CA TYR A 261 2.28 24.76 -1.52
C TYR A 261 3.02 24.29 -2.78
N THR A 262 4.05 23.46 -2.63
CA THR A 262 4.85 22.99 -3.77
C THR A 262 4.10 22.09 -4.74
N GLN A 263 3.03 21.44 -4.27
CA GLN A 263 2.13 20.63 -5.08
C GLN A 263 0.93 21.43 -5.63
N GLY A 264 0.82 22.73 -5.32
CA GLY A 264 -0.19 23.63 -5.87
C GLY A 264 -1.57 23.53 -5.20
N TYR A 265 -1.67 22.91 -4.02
CA TYR A 265 -2.92 22.85 -3.25
C TYR A 265 -3.26 24.16 -2.55
N ILE A 266 -2.25 24.97 -2.19
CA ILE A 266 -2.41 26.27 -1.57
C ILE A 266 -1.48 27.30 -2.24
N THR A 267 -1.86 28.57 -2.15
CA THR A 267 -1.05 29.70 -2.63
C THR A 267 0.08 30.04 -1.65
N GLU A 268 1.07 30.82 -2.11
CA GLU A 268 2.14 31.31 -1.24
C GLU A 268 1.61 32.18 -0.08
N THR A 269 0.56 32.95 -0.35
CA THR A 269 -0.08 33.81 0.67
C THR A 269 -0.72 32.95 1.77
N GLU A 270 -1.46 31.91 1.40
CA GLU A 270 -2.07 30.97 2.34
C GLU A 270 -1.01 30.18 3.14
N PHE A 271 0.07 29.73 2.45
CA PHE A 271 1.20 29.08 3.10
C PHE A 271 1.82 29.97 4.19
N ASN A 272 2.13 31.24 3.85
CA ASN A 272 2.75 32.16 4.80
C ASN A 272 1.81 32.52 5.96
N ALA A 273 0.52 32.71 5.69
CA ALA A 273 -0.49 32.96 6.73
C ALA A 273 -0.62 31.78 7.71
N ALA A 274 -0.83 30.56 7.18
CA ALA A 274 -0.98 29.37 8.02
C ALA A 274 0.30 28.97 8.78
N LYS A 275 1.47 29.33 8.26
CA LYS A 275 2.74 29.12 8.96
C LYS A 275 2.94 30.08 10.13
N ALA A 276 2.36 31.28 10.06
CA ALA A 276 2.44 32.29 11.12
C ALA A 276 1.45 32.04 12.26
N GLU A 277 0.37 31.30 12.00
CA GLU A 277 -0.60 30.84 13.00
C GLU A 277 0.01 29.77 13.91
#